data_00f93a44276e19bde47b08ea96b08baa
#
_entry.id   00f93a44276e19bde47b08ea96b08baa
#
_cell.length_a   1.000
_cell.length_b   1.000
_cell.length_c   1.000
_cell.angle_alpha   90.00
_cell.angle_beta   90.00
_cell.angle_gamma   90.00
#
_symmetry.space_group_name_H-M   'P 1'
#
loop_
_entity.id
_entity.type
_entity.pdbx_description
1 polymer ?
#
loop_
_entity_poly.entity_id
_entity_poly.type
_entity_poly.pdbx_seq_one_letter_code
_entity_poly.pdbx_strand_id
1 'polypeptide(L)'
;MPKHNKPNRGSMAFSPRKRARSETPHISSWAAVEGDDPKILGFAGYKVGMSHIMAVDYRKKSTTAGQEIRMPVTIVEIPPMKVIGARGYIQDTYGLRTLTEAWEKKIDKDLERTLPIPKGHNAKEAWKKMSDNDLEEIRLLVHTQPRMVTGIPKKRPEIMEMAVGGGSLDAQIEFAKEMMGKEFTMSDFTQDGEMLDAIAVTTGYGFQGHVKRWGVKLLTHKNSKHRRMIGNLGPFSPCLLYTSPSPRDGHQ
;
A
#
# COMPACT_ATOMS: atom_id res chain seq x y z
N MET A 1 -12.24 12.53 37.73
CA MET A 1 -13.23 12.66 36.65
C MET A 1 -12.53 13.16 35.39
N PRO A 2 -12.82 12.63 34.21
CA PRO A 2 -12.31 13.21 32.97
C PRO A 2 -12.92 14.62 32.84
N LYS A 3 -12.06 15.59 32.50
CA LYS A 3 -12.55 16.97 32.26
C LYS A 3 -13.35 16.95 30.95
N HIS A 4 -14.59 17.46 31.00
CA HIS A 4 -15.31 17.83 29.78
C HIS A 4 -14.47 18.85 29.03
N ASN A 5 -14.57 18.90 27.73
CA ASN A 5 -13.83 19.83 26.87
C ASN A 5 -12.32 19.55 26.68
N LYS A 6 -11.82 18.36 27.02
CA LYS A 6 -10.52 17.94 26.51
C LYS A 6 -10.65 17.47 25.05
N PRO A 7 -9.80 17.95 24.15
CA PRO A 7 -9.78 17.43 22.79
C PRO A 7 -9.47 15.92 22.81
N ASN A 8 -10.05 15.18 21.88
CA ASN A 8 -9.72 13.77 21.68
C ASN A 8 -8.22 13.64 21.34
N ARG A 9 -7.58 12.65 21.94
CA ARG A 9 -6.18 12.35 21.67
C ARG A 9 -6.09 11.29 20.57
N GLY A 10 -5.09 11.44 19.72
CA GLY A 10 -4.87 10.58 18.56
C GLY A 10 -5.59 11.09 17.32
N SER A 11 -5.02 10.79 16.18
CA SER A 11 -5.60 11.15 14.88
C SER A 11 -6.73 10.19 14.50
N MET A 12 -7.84 10.71 14.06
CA MET A 12 -8.96 9.93 13.50
C MET A 12 -8.56 9.22 12.19
N ALA A 13 -7.56 9.74 11.47
CA ALA A 13 -7.05 9.14 10.25
C ALA A 13 -6.42 7.75 10.47
N PHE A 14 -5.96 7.45 11.69
CA PHE A 14 -5.39 6.15 12.05
C PHE A 14 -6.39 5.22 12.76
N SER A 15 -7.67 5.56 12.75
CA SER A 15 -8.74 4.76 13.38
C SER A 15 -9.69 4.21 12.31
N PRO A 16 -10.26 3.01 12.56
CA PRO A 16 -9.99 2.07 13.62
C PRO A 16 -8.67 1.31 13.40
N ARG A 17 -7.93 1.05 14.48
CA ARG A 17 -6.73 0.20 14.45
C ARG A 17 -7.15 -1.27 14.41
N LYS A 18 -7.06 -1.88 13.24
CA LYS A 18 -7.51 -3.25 12.99
C LYS A 18 -6.46 -4.03 12.19
N ARG A 19 -6.65 -5.34 12.09
CA ARG A 19 -5.84 -6.18 11.20
C ARG A 19 -6.05 -5.75 9.75
N ALA A 20 -4.97 -5.60 8.99
CA ALA A 20 -5.04 -5.36 7.55
C ALA A 20 -5.67 -6.57 6.83
N ARG A 21 -6.45 -6.31 5.79
CA ARG A 21 -7.07 -7.37 4.97
C ARG A 21 -6.08 -8.05 4.04
N SER A 22 -5.10 -7.31 3.57
CA SER A 22 -4.05 -7.75 2.65
C SER A 22 -2.69 -7.27 3.12
N GLU A 23 -1.63 -7.97 2.73
CA GLU A 23 -0.25 -7.54 2.93
C GLU A 23 0.13 -6.41 1.96
N THR A 24 -0.48 -6.40 0.76
CA THR A 24 -0.29 -5.35 -0.23
C THR A 24 -1.18 -4.16 0.09
N PRO A 25 -0.62 -2.93 0.12
CA PRO A 25 -1.41 -1.73 0.31
C PRO A 25 -2.26 -1.44 -0.93
N HIS A 26 -3.41 -0.82 -0.73
CA HIS A 26 -4.22 -0.26 -1.80
C HIS A 26 -3.89 1.23 -1.96
N ILE A 27 -3.55 1.63 -3.18
CA ILE A 27 -3.28 3.03 -3.52
C ILE A 27 -4.58 3.62 -4.05
N SER A 28 -5.13 4.58 -3.31
CA SER A 28 -6.42 5.21 -3.63
C SER A 28 -6.30 6.41 -4.56
N SER A 29 -5.16 7.07 -4.56
CA SER A 29 -4.90 8.23 -5.42
C SER A 29 -3.47 8.19 -5.94
N TRP A 30 -3.29 8.57 -7.18
CA TRP A 30 -2.01 8.64 -7.86
C TRP A 30 -1.61 10.09 -8.07
N ALA A 31 -0.31 10.36 -8.13
CA ALA A 31 0.19 11.69 -8.40
C ALA A 31 -0.14 12.08 -9.85
N ALA A 32 -0.61 13.30 -10.05
CA ALA A 32 -0.70 13.87 -11.38
C ALA A 32 0.72 14.17 -11.89
N VAL A 33 1.03 13.67 -13.07
CA VAL A 33 2.33 13.89 -13.72
C VAL A 33 2.09 14.71 -14.97
N GLU A 34 2.72 15.88 -15.00
CA GLU A 34 2.77 16.73 -16.17
C GLU A 34 3.93 16.27 -17.06
N GLY A 35 3.65 15.91 -18.29
CA GLY A 35 4.64 15.46 -19.27
C GLY A 35 3.96 14.78 -20.45
N ASP A 36 4.63 14.80 -21.61
CA ASP A 36 4.07 14.25 -22.85
C ASP A 36 4.29 12.73 -22.96
N ASP A 37 5.27 12.20 -22.25
CA ASP A 37 5.62 10.77 -22.30
C ASP A 37 4.89 9.98 -21.19
N PRO A 38 4.17 8.91 -21.54
CA PRO A 38 3.53 8.04 -20.57
C PRO A 38 4.57 7.25 -19.75
N LYS A 39 4.36 7.20 -18.43
CA LYS A 39 5.21 6.44 -17.51
C LYS A 39 4.40 5.72 -16.43
N ILE A 40 4.98 4.65 -15.88
CA ILE A 40 4.40 3.92 -14.75
C ILE A 40 4.62 4.75 -13.48
N LEU A 41 3.58 4.90 -12.64
CA LEU A 41 3.62 5.74 -11.44
C LEU A 41 3.93 4.98 -10.15
N GLY A 42 4.20 3.70 -10.21
CA GLY A 42 4.45 2.93 -9.01
C GLY A 42 5.39 1.77 -9.22
N PHE A 43 6.00 1.33 -8.12
CA PHE A 43 6.85 0.15 -8.06
C PHE A 43 6.65 -0.57 -6.73
N ALA A 44 6.97 -1.86 -6.65
CA ALA A 44 6.89 -2.60 -5.40
C ALA A 44 8.20 -3.28 -5.06
N GLY A 45 8.52 -3.29 -3.77
CA GLY A 45 9.72 -3.94 -3.26
C GLY A 45 9.49 -4.60 -1.91
N TYR A 46 10.46 -5.38 -1.49
CA TYR A 46 10.45 -6.11 -0.23
C TYR A 46 11.39 -5.46 0.76
N LYS A 47 10.85 -5.02 1.89
CA LYS A 47 11.67 -4.45 2.97
C LYS A 47 12.54 -5.54 3.59
N VAL A 48 13.85 -5.43 3.43
CA VAL A 48 14.84 -6.34 4.01
C VAL A 48 15.12 -5.96 5.47
N GLY A 49 15.37 -4.67 5.72
CA GLY A 49 15.71 -4.20 7.05
C GLY A 49 16.06 -2.72 7.08
N MET A 50 16.69 -2.32 8.16
CA MET A 50 17.17 -0.97 8.36
C MET A 50 18.65 -0.99 8.72
N SER A 51 19.39 -0.01 8.22
CA SER A 51 20.81 0.19 8.48
C SER A 51 21.12 1.68 8.57
N HIS A 52 22.36 2.05 8.41
CA HIS A 52 22.79 3.43 8.32
C HIS A 52 23.89 3.56 7.26
N ILE A 53 23.98 4.72 6.68
CA ILE A 53 25.06 5.12 5.79
C ILE A 53 25.77 6.36 6.35
N MET A 54 27.03 6.53 5.99
CA MET A 54 27.75 7.78 6.20
C MET A 54 27.60 8.61 4.93
N ALA A 55 27.11 9.81 5.06
CA ALA A 55 26.88 10.74 3.95
C ALA A 55 27.30 12.15 4.32
N VAL A 56 27.79 12.89 3.36
CA VAL A 56 28.12 14.32 3.55
C VAL A 56 26.82 15.14 3.51
N ASP A 57 26.62 15.97 4.48
CA ASP A 57 25.43 16.83 4.57
C ASP A 57 25.58 18.06 3.65
N TYR A 58 24.89 18.03 2.51
CA TYR A 58 24.87 19.16 1.56
C TYR A 58 23.75 20.17 1.79
N ARG A 59 22.99 20.06 2.86
CA ARG A 59 21.90 21.00 3.16
C ARG A 59 22.46 22.33 3.60
N LYS A 60 22.24 23.39 2.82
CA LYS A 60 22.85 24.73 2.99
C LYS A 60 22.59 25.41 4.36
N LYS A 61 21.49 25.07 5.03
CA LYS A 61 21.09 25.66 6.32
C LYS A 61 21.25 24.72 7.51
N SER A 62 21.93 23.60 7.33
CA SER A 62 22.18 22.65 8.41
C SER A 62 23.39 23.09 9.26
N THR A 63 23.34 22.80 10.54
CA THR A 63 24.49 22.98 11.46
C THR A 63 25.63 22.02 11.14
N THR A 64 25.35 20.95 10.42
CA THR A 64 26.30 19.89 10.01
C THR A 64 26.68 20.00 8.54
N ALA A 65 26.39 21.13 7.88
CA ALA A 65 26.71 21.31 6.46
C ALA A 65 28.20 21.06 6.17
N GLY A 66 28.49 20.20 5.19
CA GLY A 66 29.84 19.81 4.81
C GLY A 66 30.51 18.75 5.70
N GLN A 67 29.84 18.28 6.75
CA GLN A 67 30.35 17.21 7.62
C GLN A 67 29.77 15.86 7.24
N GLU A 68 30.49 14.79 7.53
CA GLU A 68 29.95 13.43 7.44
C GLU A 68 28.95 13.18 8.56
N ILE A 69 27.75 12.80 8.20
CA ILE A 69 26.69 12.47 9.13
C ILE A 69 26.26 11.01 8.96
N ARG A 70 25.88 10.40 10.07
CA ARG A 70 25.27 9.07 10.08
C ARG A 70 23.78 9.21 9.77
N MET A 71 23.36 8.68 8.63
CA MET A 71 21.97 8.74 8.18
C MET A 71 21.33 7.34 8.27
N PRO A 72 20.19 7.19 8.98
CA PRO A 72 19.45 5.92 8.98
C PRO A 72 18.79 5.70 7.63
N VAL A 73 18.88 4.46 7.13
CA VAL A 73 18.29 4.07 5.85
C VAL A 73 17.51 2.77 5.97
N THR A 74 16.49 2.63 5.13
CA THR A 74 15.76 1.38 4.95
C THR A 74 16.24 0.70 3.68
N ILE A 75 16.58 -0.57 3.79
CA ILE A 75 17.01 -1.39 2.65
C ILE A 75 15.77 -2.09 2.10
N VAL A 76 15.52 -1.89 0.82
CA VAL A 76 14.41 -2.50 0.08
C VAL A 76 14.98 -3.26 -1.10
N GLU A 77 14.65 -4.54 -1.22
CA GLU A 77 15.00 -5.36 -2.38
C GLU A 77 13.91 -5.24 -3.43
N ILE A 78 14.29 -4.90 -4.65
CA ILE A 78 13.41 -4.51 -5.74
C ILE A 78 13.65 -5.38 -6.98
N PRO A 79 13.18 -6.65 -6.98
CA PRO A 79 13.23 -7.46 -8.18
C PRO A 79 12.41 -6.83 -9.30
N PRO A 80 12.72 -7.09 -10.58
CA PRO A 80 11.92 -6.60 -11.68
C PRO A 80 10.47 -7.08 -11.55
N MET A 81 9.52 -6.22 -11.91
CA MET A 81 8.12 -6.55 -11.95
C MET A 81 7.68 -6.87 -13.37
N LYS A 82 6.62 -7.65 -13.53
CA LYS A 82 6.11 -8.03 -14.83
C LYS A 82 4.68 -7.61 -15.03
N VAL A 83 4.39 -7.05 -16.19
CA VAL A 83 3.05 -6.62 -16.59
C VAL A 83 2.27 -7.81 -17.14
N ILE A 84 1.10 -8.08 -16.58
CA ILE A 84 0.22 -9.19 -16.97
C ILE A 84 -1.07 -8.74 -17.62
N GLY A 85 -1.44 -7.48 -17.46
CA GLY A 85 -2.67 -6.94 -18.00
C GLY A 85 -2.76 -5.44 -17.88
N ALA A 86 -3.78 -4.89 -18.48
CA ALA A 86 -4.18 -3.49 -18.35
C ALA A 86 -5.67 -3.42 -18.03
N ARG A 87 -6.05 -2.45 -17.23
CA ARG A 87 -7.42 -2.20 -16.79
C ARG A 87 -7.78 -0.75 -17.10
N GLY A 88 -8.86 -0.56 -17.85
CA GLY A 88 -9.43 0.76 -18.15
C GLY A 88 -10.51 1.14 -17.15
N TYR A 89 -10.49 2.39 -16.71
CA TYR A 89 -11.44 2.99 -15.79
C TYR A 89 -12.22 4.10 -16.46
N ILE A 90 -13.51 4.16 -16.17
CA ILE A 90 -14.41 5.25 -16.57
C ILE A 90 -14.95 5.94 -15.32
N GLN A 91 -15.23 7.22 -15.43
CA GLN A 91 -15.89 7.99 -14.38
C GLN A 91 -17.39 7.74 -14.42
N ASP A 92 -17.94 7.27 -13.32
CA ASP A 92 -19.38 7.11 -13.12
C ASP A 92 -19.84 8.07 -12.01
N THR A 93 -21.15 8.23 -11.81
CA THR A 93 -21.73 9.06 -10.75
C THR A 93 -21.27 8.69 -9.35
N TYR A 94 -20.87 7.44 -9.14
CA TYR A 94 -20.37 6.91 -7.87
C TYR A 94 -18.84 6.85 -7.77
N GLY A 95 -18.11 7.33 -8.78
CA GLY A 95 -16.66 7.31 -8.85
C GLY A 95 -16.12 6.42 -9.97
N LEU A 96 -14.83 6.09 -9.90
CA LEU A 96 -14.15 5.27 -10.91
C LEU A 96 -14.70 3.83 -10.92
N ARG A 97 -15.14 3.40 -12.09
CA ARG A 97 -15.60 2.03 -12.35
C ARG A 97 -14.74 1.38 -13.42
N THR A 98 -14.40 0.13 -13.22
CA THR A 98 -13.70 -0.68 -14.22
C THR A 98 -14.60 -0.90 -15.45
N LEU A 99 -14.10 -0.53 -16.62
CA LEU A 99 -14.77 -0.77 -17.89
C LEU A 99 -14.47 -2.18 -18.41
N THR A 100 -13.19 -2.49 -18.59
CA THR A 100 -12.72 -3.77 -19.11
C THR A 100 -11.27 -4.01 -18.73
N GLU A 101 -10.83 -5.25 -18.90
CA GLU A 101 -9.46 -5.70 -18.65
C GLU A 101 -8.91 -6.41 -19.88
N ALA A 102 -7.69 -6.09 -20.26
CA ALA A 102 -6.93 -6.82 -21.25
C ALA A 102 -5.83 -7.61 -20.58
N TRP A 103 -5.77 -8.92 -20.78
CA TRP A 103 -4.80 -9.81 -20.18
C TRP A 103 -3.79 -10.32 -21.23
N GLU A 104 -2.55 -10.58 -20.79
CA GLU A 104 -1.54 -11.22 -21.62
C GLU A 104 -1.91 -12.70 -21.86
N LYS A 105 -1.57 -13.19 -23.06
CA LYS A 105 -1.85 -14.60 -23.42
C LYS A 105 -0.94 -15.58 -22.71
N LYS A 106 0.33 -15.20 -22.52
CA LYS A 106 1.33 -16.03 -21.84
C LYS A 106 1.52 -15.58 -20.41
N ILE A 107 0.69 -16.11 -19.53
CA ILE A 107 0.73 -15.84 -18.10
C ILE A 107 1.73 -16.78 -17.42
N ASP A 108 2.51 -16.26 -16.48
CA ASP A 108 3.50 -17.03 -15.73
C ASP A 108 2.83 -18.09 -14.85
N LYS A 109 3.41 -19.29 -14.81
CA LYS A 109 2.91 -20.41 -14.01
C LYS A 109 2.82 -20.08 -12.51
N ASP A 110 3.66 -19.19 -12.00
CA ASP A 110 3.63 -18.78 -10.60
C ASP A 110 2.33 -18.06 -10.22
N LEU A 111 1.68 -17.42 -11.19
CA LEU A 111 0.39 -16.75 -10.98
C LEU A 111 -0.77 -17.72 -10.71
N GLU A 112 -0.66 -19.00 -11.12
CA GLU A 112 -1.65 -20.03 -10.77
C GLU A 112 -1.84 -20.19 -9.25
N ARG A 113 -0.81 -19.80 -8.48
CA ARG A 113 -0.86 -19.79 -7.01
C ARG A 113 -1.72 -18.67 -6.43
N THR A 114 -2.00 -17.66 -7.23
CA THR A 114 -2.71 -16.43 -6.79
C THR A 114 -4.11 -16.37 -7.37
N LEU A 115 -4.26 -16.66 -8.65
CA LEU A 115 -5.54 -16.61 -9.35
C LEU A 115 -5.65 -17.76 -10.36
N PRO A 116 -6.86 -18.25 -10.63
CA PRO A 116 -7.09 -19.19 -11.71
C PRO A 116 -6.80 -18.52 -13.05
N ILE A 117 -5.91 -19.11 -13.85
CA ILE A 117 -5.59 -18.58 -15.18
C ILE A 117 -6.74 -18.85 -16.13
N PRO A 118 -7.30 -17.82 -16.78
CA PRO A 118 -8.38 -18.01 -17.75
C PRO A 118 -7.87 -18.77 -18.99
N LYS A 119 -8.61 -19.77 -19.43
CA LYS A 119 -8.25 -20.59 -20.59
C LYS A 119 -8.45 -19.88 -21.94
N GLY A 120 -9.25 -18.84 -21.96
CA GLY A 120 -9.50 -18.01 -23.13
C GLY A 120 -9.82 -16.58 -22.74
N HIS A 121 -9.12 -15.64 -23.35
CA HIS A 121 -9.37 -14.22 -23.17
C HIS A 121 -9.18 -13.52 -24.51
N ASN A 122 -10.15 -12.71 -24.89
CA ASN A 122 -10.09 -11.92 -26.12
C ASN A 122 -9.52 -10.51 -25.85
N ALA A 123 -8.22 -10.42 -25.72
CA ALA A 123 -7.53 -9.15 -25.48
C ALA A 123 -7.85 -8.09 -26.55
N LYS A 124 -8.07 -8.50 -27.81
CA LYS A 124 -8.37 -7.57 -28.92
C LYS A 124 -9.69 -6.82 -28.70
N GLU A 125 -10.73 -7.53 -28.27
CA GLU A 125 -12.02 -6.91 -27.96
C GLU A 125 -11.92 -5.98 -26.75
N ALA A 126 -11.12 -6.36 -25.74
CA ALA A 126 -10.90 -5.53 -24.56
C ALA A 126 -10.19 -4.22 -24.94
N TRP A 127 -9.14 -4.27 -25.76
CA TRP A 127 -8.44 -3.09 -26.25
C TRP A 127 -9.34 -2.21 -27.11
N LYS A 128 -10.16 -2.81 -27.98
CA LYS A 128 -11.13 -2.05 -28.78
C LYS A 128 -12.13 -1.31 -27.90
N LYS A 129 -12.69 -1.99 -26.89
CA LYS A 129 -13.58 -1.33 -25.93
C LYS A 129 -12.93 -0.20 -25.16
N MET A 130 -11.63 -0.29 -24.86
CA MET A 130 -10.87 0.80 -24.21
C MET A 130 -10.70 1.99 -25.15
N SER A 131 -10.45 1.76 -26.44
CA SER A 131 -10.29 2.84 -27.44
C SER A 131 -11.62 3.48 -27.84
N ASP A 132 -12.72 2.73 -27.82
CA ASP A 132 -14.06 3.21 -28.27
C ASP A 132 -14.83 3.98 -27.18
N ASN A 133 -14.36 3.97 -25.93
CA ASN A 133 -15.04 4.63 -24.80
C ASN A 133 -14.16 5.74 -24.20
N ASP A 134 -14.80 6.74 -23.61
CA ASP A 134 -14.13 7.82 -22.87
C ASP A 134 -13.56 7.27 -21.56
N LEU A 135 -12.28 6.91 -21.56
CA LEU A 135 -11.56 6.48 -20.38
C LEU A 135 -11.14 7.70 -19.55
N GLU A 136 -11.14 7.54 -18.25
CA GLU A 136 -10.55 8.50 -17.31
C GLU A 136 -9.11 8.12 -16.96
N GLU A 137 -8.87 6.85 -16.76
CA GLU A 137 -7.58 6.35 -16.26
C GLU A 137 -7.29 4.93 -16.76
N ILE A 138 -6.00 4.66 -17.00
CA ILE A 138 -5.51 3.32 -17.32
C ILE A 138 -4.53 2.88 -16.23
N ARG A 139 -4.71 1.64 -15.76
CA ARG A 139 -3.80 1.00 -14.82
C ARG A 139 -3.27 -0.30 -15.38
N LEU A 140 -1.98 -0.52 -15.20
CA LEU A 140 -1.35 -1.79 -15.49
C LEU A 140 -1.56 -2.76 -14.32
N LEU A 141 -1.94 -3.98 -14.65
CA LEU A 141 -1.93 -5.09 -13.71
C LEU A 141 -0.53 -5.69 -13.73
N VAL A 142 0.15 -5.62 -12.61
CA VAL A 142 1.54 -6.06 -12.48
C VAL A 142 1.66 -7.09 -11.37
N HIS A 143 2.65 -7.96 -11.48
CA HIS A 143 2.98 -8.88 -10.40
C HIS A 143 4.44 -8.81 -10.00
N THR A 144 4.69 -9.08 -8.74
CA THR A 144 6.04 -9.20 -8.19
C THR A 144 6.64 -10.57 -8.50
N GLN A 145 7.97 -10.67 -8.45
CA GLN A 145 8.71 -11.92 -8.66
C GLN A 145 9.44 -12.36 -7.36
N PRO A 146 8.74 -12.86 -6.35
CA PRO A 146 9.33 -13.21 -5.05
C PRO A 146 10.38 -14.31 -5.13
N ARG A 147 10.39 -15.12 -6.18
CA ARG A 147 11.43 -16.16 -6.39
C ARG A 147 12.82 -15.59 -6.61
N MET A 148 12.92 -14.37 -7.11
CA MET A 148 14.20 -13.69 -7.29
C MET A 148 14.80 -13.19 -5.99
N VAL A 149 14.01 -13.14 -4.92
CA VAL A 149 14.43 -12.66 -3.61
C VAL A 149 14.81 -13.83 -2.72
N THR A 150 16.07 -14.00 -2.42
CA THR A 150 16.61 -15.18 -1.71
C THR A 150 16.16 -15.28 -0.26
N GLY A 151 15.94 -14.15 0.41
CA GLY A 151 15.59 -14.09 1.84
C GLY A 151 14.11 -14.29 2.17
N ILE A 152 13.23 -14.41 1.16
CA ILE A 152 11.78 -14.48 1.38
C ILE A 152 11.27 -15.89 1.11
N PRO A 153 10.68 -16.60 2.11
CA PRO A 153 10.12 -17.93 1.92
C PRO A 153 8.74 -17.87 1.25
N LYS A 154 8.57 -17.01 0.25
CA LYS A 154 7.33 -16.79 -0.48
C LYS A 154 7.50 -17.13 -1.95
N LYS A 155 6.61 -17.95 -2.49
CA LYS A 155 6.59 -18.30 -3.92
C LYS A 155 5.37 -17.72 -4.63
N ARG A 156 4.39 -17.24 -3.88
CA ARG A 156 3.16 -16.65 -4.39
C ARG A 156 3.40 -15.19 -4.77
N PRO A 157 3.25 -14.79 -6.04
CA PRO A 157 3.34 -13.41 -6.47
C PRO A 157 2.23 -12.53 -5.86
N GLU A 158 2.55 -11.26 -5.62
CA GLU A 158 1.56 -10.23 -5.32
C GLU A 158 1.14 -9.56 -6.61
N ILE A 159 -0.17 -9.40 -6.79
CA ILE A 159 -0.74 -8.68 -7.94
C ILE A 159 -1.17 -7.30 -7.45
N MET A 160 -0.80 -6.29 -8.20
CA MET A 160 -1.08 -4.89 -7.89
C MET A 160 -1.49 -4.14 -9.14
N GLU A 161 -2.16 -3.02 -8.94
CA GLU A 161 -2.45 -2.04 -9.97
C GLU A 161 -1.45 -0.90 -9.88
N MET A 162 -0.88 -0.51 -11.02
CA MET A 162 -0.01 0.66 -11.15
C MET A 162 -0.62 1.57 -12.21
N ALA A 163 -0.88 2.82 -11.85
CA ALA A 163 -1.40 3.80 -12.80
C ALA A 163 -0.34 4.17 -13.83
N VAL A 164 -0.78 4.50 -15.02
CA VAL A 164 0.03 5.12 -16.07
C VAL A 164 -0.28 6.61 -16.05
N GLY A 165 0.74 7.43 -15.95
CA GLY A 165 0.60 8.89 -15.96
C GLY A 165 1.43 9.52 -17.05
N GLY A 166 1.07 10.77 -17.42
CA GLY A 166 1.70 11.52 -18.50
C GLY A 166 1.08 11.22 -19.87
N GLY A 167 1.27 12.12 -20.82
CA GLY A 167 0.75 12.02 -22.17
C GLY A 167 -0.77 12.04 -22.30
N SER A 168 -1.26 11.85 -23.53
CA SER A 168 -2.67 11.67 -23.80
C SER A 168 -3.15 10.25 -23.46
N LEU A 169 -4.45 10.07 -23.27
CA LEU A 169 -5.04 8.73 -23.03
C LEU A 169 -4.71 7.72 -24.13
N ASP A 170 -4.68 8.16 -25.38
CA ASP A 170 -4.31 7.30 -26.51
C ASP A 170 -2.84 6.85 -26.41
N ALA A 171 -1.93 7.76 -26.05
CA ALA A 171 -0.53 7.44 -25.81
C ALA A 171 -0.37 6.46 -24.62
N GLN A 172 -1.16 6.62 -23.57
CA GLN A 172 -1.19 5.69 -22.44
C GLN A 172 -1.70 4.29 -22.84
N ILE A 173 -2.70 4.22 -23.75
CA ILE A 173 -3.20 2.95 -24.30
C ILE A 173 -2.10 2.25 -25.12
N GLU A 174 -1.40 2.99 -25.96
CA GLU A 174 -0.29 2.45 -26.77
C GLU A 174 0.86 1.97 -25.88
N PHE A 175 1.26 2.77 -24.91
CA PHE A 175 2.25 2.40 -23.92
C PHE A 175 1.83 1.14 -23.14
N ALA A 176 0.57 1.06 -22.70
CA ALA A 176 0.06 -0.11 -22.01
C ALA A 176 0.11 -1.38 -22.91
N LYS A 177 -0.21 -1.25 -24.19
CA LYS A 177 -0.09 -2.36 -25.17
C LYS A 177 1.37 -2.79 -25.33
N GLU A 178 2.28 -1.84 -25.39
CA GLU A 178 3.71 -2.13 -25.54
C GLU A 178 4.30 -2.84 -24.31
N MET A 179 3.88 -2.43 -23.11
CA MET A 179 4.36 -2.99 -21.85
C MET A 179 3.79 -4.38 -21.53
N MET A 180 2.78 -4.86 -22.25
CA MET A 180 2.19 -6.17 -22.00
C MET A 180 3.23 -7.29 -22.09
N GLY A 181 3.30 -8.10 -21.03
CA GLY A 181 4.23 -9.24 -20.96
C GLY A 181 5.69 -8.88 -20.72
N LYS A 182 6.04 -7.60 -20.72
CA LYS A 182 7.41 -7.14 -20.45
C LYS A 182 7.68 -7.04 -18.95
N GLU A 183 8.94 -7.13 -18.61
CA GLU A 183 9.47 -6.82 -17.29
C GLU A 183 9.96 -5.37 -17.27
N PHE A 184 9.76 -4.70 -16.14
CA PHE A 184 10.32 -3.37 -15.91
C PHE A 184 11.04 -3.32 -14.57
N THR A 185 12.05 -2.48 -14.52
CA THR A 185 12.96 -2.32 -13.39
C THR A 185 12.72 -1.00 -12.65
N MET A 186 13.36 -0.84 -11.52
CA MET A 186 13.28 0.42 -10.77
C MET A 186 13.85 1.60 -11.57
N SER A 187 14.83 1.37 -12.43
CA SER A 187 15.43 2.42 -13.27
C SER A 187 14.46 2.97 -14.32
N ASP A 188 13.45 2.18 -14.72
CA ASP A 188 12.38 2.61 -15.63
C ASP A 188 11.33 3.46 -14.92
N PHE A 189 11.27 3.36 -13.58
CA PHE A 189 10.31 4.08 -12.74
C PHE A 189 10.87 5.39 -12.21
N THR A 190 12.09 5.41 -11.69
CA THR A 190 12.70 6.55 -11.00
C THR A 190 14.21 6.60 -11.17
N GLN A 191 14.80 7.77 -10.95
CA GLN A 191 16.23 7.99 -10.97
C GLN A 191 16.79 8.10 -9.56
N ASP A 192 18.10 7.89 -9.43
CA ASP A 192 18.79 8.02 -8.14
C ASP A 192 18.66 9.43 -7.58
N GLY A 193 18.31 9.52 -6.31
CA GLY A 193 18.15 10.80 -5.59
C GLY A 193 16.74 11.40 -5.65
N GLU A 194 15.82 10.79 -6.35
CA GLU A 194 14.41 11.24 -6.35
C GLU A 194 13.70 10.93 -5.03
N MET A 195 12.73 11.77 -4.72
CA MET A 195 11.86 11.60 -3.55
C MET A 195 10.69 10.70 -3.90
N LEU A 196 10.48 9.67 -3.10
CA LEU A 196 9.42 8.69 -3.29
C LEU A 196 8.55 8.56 -2.05
N ASP A 197 7.26 8.32 -2.27
CA ASP A 197 6.32 7.96 -1.21
C ASP A 197 6.32 6.45 -0.99
N ALA A 198 6.54 6.03 0.24
CA ALA A 198 6.51 4.63 0.62
C ALA A 198 5.18 4.27 1.29
N ILE A 199 4.37 3.48 0.60
CA ILE A 199 3.06 3.02 1.08
C ILE A 199 3.17 1.56 1.50
N ALA A 200 2.91 1.27 2.76
CA ALA A 200 3.01 -0.09 3.28
C ALA A 200 2.04 -0.35 4.43
N VAL A 201 1.73 -1.60 4.64
CA VAL A 201 1.00 -2.04 5.84
C VAL A 201 1.98 -2.04 7.03
N THR A 202 1.60 -1.38 8.11
CA THR A 202 2.44 -1.32 9.32
C THR A 202 2.59 -2.68 9.98
N THR A 203 3.74 -2.91 10.61
CA THR A 203 4.02 -4.16 11.34
C THR A 203 2.94 -4.46 12.38
N GLY A 204 2.40 -5.67 12.34
CA GLY A 204 1.43 -6.14 13.31
C GLY A 204 2.12 -6.61 14.59
N TYR A 205 1.52 -6.28 15.75
CA TYR A 205 2.01 -6.70 17.07
C TYR A 205 1.04 -7.67 17.77
N GLY A 206 0.02 -8.14 17.07
CA GLY A 206 -0.98 -9.03 17.64
C GLY A 206 -1.81 -8.37 18.75
N PHE A 207 -2.23 -9.17 19.73
CA PHE A 207 -2.98 -8.69 20.89
C PHE A 207 -2.05 -7.94 21.85
N GLN A 208 -2.34 -6.65 22.09
CA GLN A 208 -1.53 -5.79 22.93
C GLN A 208 -2.40 -5.11 24.00
N GLY A 209 -1.82 -4.93 25.19
CA GLY A 209 -2.44 -4.18 26.25
C GLY A 209 -2.60 -2.68 25.91
N HIS A 210 -3.58 -2.04 26.52
CA HIS A 210 -3.93 -0.64 26.26
C HIS A 210 -2.76 0.35 26.47
N VAL A 211 -1.86 0.07 27.41
CA VAL A 211 -0.68 0.92 27.66
C VAL A 211 0.22 0.97 26.43
N LYS A 212 0.51 -0.19 25.84
CA LYS A 212 1.37 -0.30 24.64
C LYS A 212 0.63 0.13 23.37
N ARG A 213 -0.63 -0.29 23.24
CA ARG A 213 -1.42 -0.03 22.03
C ARG A 213 -1.83 1.43 21.87
N TRP A 214 -2.19 2.09 22.99
CA TRP A 214 -2.76 3.44 22.97
C TRP A 214 -1.94 4.49 23.70
N GLY A 215 -0.81 4.09 24.32
CA GLY A 215 0.03 5.01 25.08
C GLY A 215 -0.68 5.61 26.30
N VAL A 216 -1.59 4.86 26.92
CA VAL A 216 -2.28 5.32 28.12
C VAL A 216 -1.29 5.52 29.24
N LYS A 217 -1.35 6.67 29.92
CA LYS A 217 -0.47 6.99 31.05
C LYS A 217 -0.67 5.98 32.18
N LEU A 218 0.44 5.45 32.67
CA LEU A 218 0.43 4.59 33.86
C LEU A 218 -0.09 5.38 35.08
N LEU A 219 -0.87 4.69 35.90
CA LEU A 219 -1.33 5.25 37.18
C LEU A 219 -0.13 5.51 38.10
N THR A 220 -0.31 6.39 39.07
CA THR A 220 0.77 6.74 40.02
C THR A 220 1.23 5.53 40.82
N HIS A 221 2.42 5.61 41.41
CA HIS A 221 2.99 4.54 42.24
C HIS A 221 2.11 4.14 43.44
N LYS A 222 1.24 5.03 43.90
CA LYS A 222 0.27 4.76 44.98
C LYS A 222 -0.79 3.71 44.61
N ASN A 223 -0.95 3.41 43.30
CA ASN A 223 -1.85 2.35 42.81
C ASN A 223 -1.07 1.06 42.53
N SER A 224 -0.41 0.49 43.51
CA SER A 224 0.60 -0.56 43.38
C SER A 224 0.16 -1.76 42.51
N LYS A 225 -0.98 -2.36 42.79
CA LYS A 225 -1.48 -3.56 42.08
C LYS A 225 -2.23 -3.23 40.77
N HIS A 226 -2.65 -1.98 40.59
CA HIS A 226 -3.50 -1.55 39.48
C HIS A 226 -2.84 -0.52 38.58
N ARG A 227 -1.53 -0.39 38.63
CA ARG A 227 -0.78 0.66 37.92
C ARG A 227 -0.98 0.66 36.42
N ARG A 228 -1.14 -0.51 35.80
CA ARG A 228 -1.36 -0.67 34.38
C ARG A 228 -2.83 -0.75 33.97
N MET A 229 -3.75 -0.54 34.88
CA MET A 229 -5.16 -0.53 34.57
C MET A 229 -5.61 0.81 34.00
N ILE A 230 -6.59 0.78 33.11
CA ILE A 230 -7.17 1.98 32.51
C ILE A 230 -8.15 2.69 33.45
N GLY A 231 -8.58 1.99 34.50
CA GLY A 231 -9.65 2.43 35.36
C GLY A 231 -11.00 1.86 34.91
N ASN A 232 -12.01 2.71 34.81
CA ASN A 232 -13.35 2.31 34.37
C ASN A 232 -13.52 2.65 32.88
N LEU A 233 -14.04 1.70 32.10
CA LEU A 233 -14.38 1.89 30.69
C LEU A 233 -15.71 2.62 30.47
N GLY A 234 -16.41 2.89 31.52
CA GLY A 234 -17.75 3.50 31.53
C GLY A 234 -18.72 2.75 32.43
N PRO A 235 -19.98 3.18 32.57
CA PRO A 235 -20.98 2.49 33.35
C PRO A 235 -21.30 1.13 32.74
N PHE A 236 -21.30 0.09 33.55
CA PHE A 236 -21.60 -1.27 33.09
C PHE A 236 -23.04 -1.42 32.60
N SER A 237 -23.96 -0.72 33.23
CA SER A 237 -25.38 -0.75 32.86
C SER A 237 -25.83 0.69 32.56
N PRO A 238 -26.49 0.95 31.43
CA PRO A 238 -26.80 0.03 30.33
C PRO A 238 -25.71 -0.05 29.23
N CYS A 239 -24.66 0.80 29.30
CA CYS A 239 -23.79 1.04 28.15
C CYS A 239 -22.86 -0.13 27.74
N LEU A 240 -22.26 -0.80 28.71
CA LEU A 240 -21.30 -1.86 28.39
C LEU A 240 -21.89 -3.26 28.39
N LEU A 241 -22.88 -3.50 29.28
CA LEU A 241 -23.47 -4.83 29.39
C LEU A 241 -24.38 -5.19 28.21
N TYR A 242 -25.07 -4.19 27.63
CA TYR A 242 -26.07 -4.40 26.59
C TYR A 242 -25.56 -4.09 25.17
N THR A 243 -24.45 -3.38 25.03
CA THR A 243 -23.96 -2.93 23.73
C THR A 243 -22.61 -3.55 23.33
N SER A 244 -21.86 -4.12 24.27
CA SER A 244 -20.63 -4.83 23.96
C SER A 244 -20.92 -6.31 23.63
N PRO A 245 -20.39 -6.84 22.54
CA PRO A 245 -20.50 -8.26 22.24
C PRO A 245 -19.83 -9.07 23.36
N SER A 246 -20.60 -9.92 24.02
CA SER A 246 -20.11 -10.84 25.02
C SER A 246 -19.47 -12.06 24.32
N PRO A 247 -18.43 -12.69 24.89
CA PRO A 247 -17.94 -13.96 24.40
C PRO A 247 -18.99 -15.08 24.34
N ARG A 248 -20.08 -14.93 25.09
CA ARG A 248 -21.24 -15.86 25.06
C ARG A 248 -22.18 -15.62 23.90
N ASP A 249 -22.20 -14.44 23.30
CA ASP A 249 -23.13 -14.11 22.20
C ASP A 249 -22.77 -14.88 20.91
N GLY A 250 -21.55 -15.36 20.79
CA GLY A 250 -21.10 -16.19 19.67
C GLY A 250 -21.59 -17.65 19.71
N HIS A 251 -22.24 -18.08 20.79
CA HIS A 251 -22.76 -19.44 20.96
C HIS A 251 -24.29 -19.56 20.83
N GLN A 252 -24.96 -18.47 20.56
CA GLN A 252 -26.40 -18.44 20.29
C GLN A 252 -26.68 -18.28 18.80
#